data_35e2e9acdc0b60ed06cd0aa6ef0fe6cc
#
_entry.id   35e2e9acdc0b60ed06cd0aa6ef0fe6cc
#
_cell.length_a   1.000
_cell.length_b   1.000
_cell.length_c   1.000
_cell.angle_alpha   90.00
_cell.angle_beta   90.00
_cell.angle_gamma   90.00
#
_symmetry.space_group_name_H-M   'P 1'
#
loop_
_entity.id
_entity.type
_entity.pdbx_description
1 polymer ?
#
loop_
_entity_poly.entity_id
_entity_poly.type
_entity_poly.pdbx_seq_one_letter_code
_entity_poly.pdbx_strand_id
1 'polypeptide(L)'
;MQPFQIEVPLTSAETAKLNPPSNSWIMFPGIVRPKSRGQLRLARPSPLDPIEIHTNFLEHPDDLKAMVRCVALCREIGNSAALRTFVKREVMPGDLKRTELENFIRNAAVTYWHQTCIAKMGRDSMSVVDGNLKVYGIEKLRIADGSIKPRVTTGKTMAPCVIIGERAAEVLRTEHKLQTSSSPITNANHEGFPHERGRNLTGD
;
A
#
# COMPACT_ATOMS: atom_id res chain seq x y z
N MET A 1 -4.44 -2.31 10.82
CA MET A 1 -5.83 -1.91 10.59
C MET A 1 -5.87 -0.41 10.42
N GLN A 2 -6.43 0.10 9.35
CA GLN A 2 -6.56 1.54 9.14
C GLN A 2 -8.02 1.89 9.10
N PRO A 3 -8.47 2.89 9.87
CA PRO A 3 -9.83 3.43 9.75
C PRO A 3 -9.96 4.15 8.41
N PHE A 4 -11.04 4.00 7.70
CA PHE A 4 -11.12 4.39 6.33
C PHE A 4 -12.17 5.32 5.91
N GLN A 5 -11.72 6.13 5.02
CA GLN A 5 -12.53 6.95 4.13
C GLN A 5 -13.27 6.07 3.11
N ILE A 6 -14.54 6.32 2.96
CA ILE A 6 -15.50 5.64 2.10
C ILE A 6 -15.30 6.14 0.68
N GLU A 7 -14.41 5.56 -0.09
CA GLU A 7 -14.42 5.77 -1.54
C GLU A 7 -13.38 4.92 -2.24
N VAL A 8 -13.42 3.62 -1.98
CA VAL A 8 -12.69 2.73 -2.88
C VAL A 8 -13.68 1.74 -3.42
N PRO A 9 -13.98 1.78 -4.72
CA PRO A 9 -14.68 0.67 -5.33
C PRO A 9 -13.83 -0.56 -5.11
N LEU A 10 -14.32 -1.47 -4.30
CA LEU A 10 -13.71 -2.76 -4.13
C LEU A 10 -13.78 -3.45 -5.49
N THR A 11 -12.64 -3.61 -6.13
CA THR A 11 -12.53 -4.14 -7.48
C THR A 11 -12.54 -5.66 -7.54
N SER A 12 -12.77 -6.35 -6.42
CA SER A 12 -12.90 -7.80 -6.47
C SER A 12 -14.26 -8.20 -7.03
N ALA A 13 -14.27 -9.28 -7.80
CA ALA A 13 -15.50 -9.84 -8.39
C ALA A 13 -16.56 -10.18 -7.33
N GLU A 14 -16.14 -10.59 -6.14
CA GLU A 14 -17.03 -10.90 -5.00
C GLU A 14 -17.73 -9.63 -4.49
N THR A 15 -17.01 -8.54 -4.37
CA THR A 15 -17.56 -7.26 -3.90
C THR A 15 -18.49 -6.63 -4.92
N ALA A 16 -18.14 -6.72 -6.21
CA ALA A 16 -19.00 -6.22 -7.28
C ALA A 16 -20.35 -6.92 -7.32
N LYS A 17 -20.40 -8.21 -6.96
CA LYS A 17 -21.66 -8.98 -6.89
C LYS A 17 -22.55 -8.58 -5.72
N LEU A 18 -22.00 -8.03 -4.65
CA LEU A 18 -22.74 -7.78 -3.41
C LEU A 18 -23.51 -6.47 -3.39
N ASN A 19 -23.18 -5.52 -4.25
CA ASN A 19 -23.82 -4.22 -4.36
C ASN A 19 -24.22 -3.65 -2.97
N PRO A 20 -23.23 -3.30 -2.11
CA PRO A 20 -23.53 -2.95 -0.72
C PRO A 20 -24.45 -1.74 -0.64
N PRO A 21 -25.31 -1.64 0.39
CA PRO A 21 -26.19 -0.50 0.59
C PRO A 21 -25.42 0.81 0.65
N SER A 22 -25.98 1.89 0.11
CA SER A 22 -25.35 3.22 0.08
C SER A 22 -25.04 3.80 1.48
N ASN A 23 -25.72 3.35 2.52
CA ASN A 23 -25.51 3.73 3.91
C ASN A 23 -24.63 2.74 4.69
N SER A 24 -23.78 2.02 4.00
CA SER A 24 -22.81 1.11 4.63
C SER A 24 -21.45 1.76 4.83
N TRP A 25 -20.71 1.26 5.79
CA TRP A 25 -19.31 1.58 6.01
C TRP A 25 -18.48 0.28 5.98
N ILE A 26 -17.19 0.41 5.79
CA ILE A 26 -16.33 -0.72 5.53
C ILE A 26 -15.05 -0.66 6.37
N MET A 27 -14.56 -1.81 6.81
CA MET A 27 -13.21 -2.00 7.32
C MET A 27 -12.41 -2.85 6.34
N PHE A 28 -11.18 -2.39 6.04
CA PHE A 28 -10.25 -3.14 5.21
C PHE A 28 -9.22 -3.85 6.09
N PRO A 29 -9.38 -5.14 6.34
CA PRO A 29 -8.31 -5.92 6.95
C PRO A 29 -7.14 -6.06 5.98
N GLY A 30 -5.92 -5.94 6.49
CA GLY A 30 -4.72 -6.10 5.67
C GLY A 30 -3.56 -6.66 6.47
N ILE A 31 -2.78 -7.53 5.85
CA ILE A 31 -1.52 -8.02 6.41
C ILE A 31 -0.37 -7.12 5.96
N VAL A 32 0.50 -6.76 6.88
CA VAL A 32 1.60 -5.79 6.64
C VAL A 32 2.95 -6.44 6.35
N ARG A 33 3.11 -7.72 6.56
CA ARG A 33 4.33 -8.48 6.25
C ARG A 33 3.98 -9.86 5.69
N PRO A 34 3.44 -9.92 4.46
CA PRO A 34 3.11 -11.20 3.86
C PRO A 34 4.35 -12.07 3.69
N LYS A 35 4.20 -13.37 3.86
CA LYS A 35 5.21 -14.39 3.56
C LYS A 35 5.15 -14.84 2.11
N SER A 36 3.97 -14.77 1.49
CA SER A 36 3.78 -15.04 0.06
C SER A 36 4.67 -14.14 -0.78
N ARG A 37 5.19 -14.69 -1.88
CA ARG A 37 6.08 -13.98 -2.81
C ARG A 37 5.56 -14.11 -4.22
N GLY A 38 5.40 -12.96 -4.88
CA GLY A 38 5.12 -12.88 -6.30
C GLY A 38 6.39 -12.79 -7.14
N GLN A 39 6.22 -12.77 -8.43
CA GLN A 39 7.30 -12.56 -9.39
C GLN A 39 6.79 -11.80 -10.62
N LEU A 40 7.71 -11.07 -11.25
CA LEU A 40 7.51 -10.49 -12.58
C LEU A 40 8.35 -11.26 -13.56
N ARG A 41 7.81 -11.49 -14.75
CA ARG A 41 8.53 -12.10 -15.88
C ARG A 41 8.34 -11.29 -17.14
N LEU A 42 9.37 -11.22 -17.97
CA LEU A 42 9.24 -10.73 -19.32
C LEU A 42 8.59 -11.83 -20.16
N ALA A 43 7.44 -11.55 -20.77
CA ALA A 43 6.80 -12.48 -21.69
C ALA A 43 7.62 -12.66 -22.98
N ARG A 44 8.26 -11.59 -23.46
CA ARG A 44 9.01 -11.50 -24.71
C ARG A 44 10.15 -10.48 -24.59
N PRO A 45 11.11 -10.49 -25.54
CA PRO A 45 12.25 -9.55 -25.54
C PRO A 45 11.88 -8.07 -25.79
N SER A 46 10.73 -7.80 -26.40
CA SER A 46 10.30 -6.44 -26.69
C SER A 46 9.92 -5.69 -25.41
N PRO A 47 10.44 -4.48 -25.16
CA PRO A 47 10.08 -3.67 -24.01
C PRO A 47 8.65 -3.11 -24.06
N LEU A 48 7.98 -3.23 -25.21
CA LEU A 48 6.59 -2.80 -25.41
C LEU A 48 5.58 -3.92 -25.10
N ASP A 49 6.05 -5.15 -24.94
CA ASP A 49 5.18 -6.26 -24.60
C ASP A 49 4.80 -6.19 -23.09
N PRO A 50 3.56 -6.55 -22.73
CA PRO A 50 3.14 -6.58 -21.35
C PRO A 50 3.95 -7.60 -20.55
N ILE A 51 4.31 -7.23 -19.30
CA ILE A 51 4.95 -8.14 -18.37
C ILE A 51 3.95 -9.11 -17.76
N GLU A 52 4.41 -10.31 -17.46
CA GLU A 52 3.63 -11.29 -16.68
C GLU A 52 3.77 -10.99 -15.19
N ILE A 53 2.64 -10.81 -14.52
CA ILE A 53 2.58 -10.50 -13.09
C ILE A 53 1.95 -11.68 -12.35
N HIS A 54 2.77 -12.41 -11.60
CA HIS A 54 2.32 -13.50 -10.73
C HIS A 54 2.31 -12.99 -9.29
N THR A 55 1.16 -12.60 -8.79
CA THR A 55 1.03 -11.99 -7.46
C THR A 55 1.19 -12.99 -6.33
N ASN A 56 0.75 -14.22 -6.51
CA ASN A 56 0.76 -15.31 -5.53
C ASN A 56 0.19 -14.89 -4.17
N PHE A 57 -0.88 -14.08 -4.16
CA PHE A 57 -1.52 -13.63 -2.94
C PHE A 57 -2.03 -14.82 -2.12
N LEU A 58 -1.76 -14.81 -0.81
CA LEU A 58 -2.24 -15.80 0.16
C LEU A 58 -1.81 -17.26 -0.17
N GLU A 59 -0.75 -17.45 -0.95
CA GLU A 59 -0.23 -18.79 -1.24
C GLU A 59 0.43 -19.39 0.02
N HIS A 60 1.13 -18.59 0.81
CA HIS A 60 1.66 -19.06 2.08
C HIS A 60 0.53 -19.21 3.11
N PRO A 61 0.42 -20.39 3.76
CA PRO A 61 -0.70 -20.69 4.67
C PRO A 61 -0.84 -19.70 5.83
N ASP A 62 0.27 -19.16 6.32
CA ASP A 62 0.24 -18.20 7.44
C ASP A 62 -0.41 -16.86 7.04
N ASP A 63 -0.31 -16.47 5.77
CA ASP A 63 -0.95 -15.24 5.29
C ASP A 63 -2.47 -15.39 5.29
N LEU A 64 -2.98 -16.53 4.85
CA LEU A 64 -4.42 -16.82 4.92
C LEU A 64 -4.90 -16.87 6.38
N LYS A 65 -4.16 -17.55 7.27
CA LYS A 65 -4.49 -17.58 8.70
C LYS A 65 -4.51 -16.18 9.31
N ALA A 66 -3.55 -15.32 8.92
CA ALA A 66 -3.50 -13.94 9.38
C ALA A 66 -4.72 -13.14 8.88
N MET A 67 -5.11 -13.31 7.62
CA MET A 67 -6.31 -12.65 7.07
C MET A 67 -7.60 -13.10 7.77
N VAL A 68 -7.77 -14.38 8.05
CA VAL A 68 -8.92 -14.89 8.84
C VAL A 68 -8.97 -14.21 10.22
N ARG A 69 -7.83 -14.06 10.89
CA ARG A 69 -7.75 -13.33 12.17
C ARG A 69 -8.09 -11.85 12.02
N CYS A 70 -7.63 -11.22 10.92
CA CYS A 70 -7.97 -9.82 10.64
C CYS A 70 -9.48 -9.63 10.45
N VAL A 71 -10.16 -10.53 9.75
CA VAL A 71 -11.62 -10.50 9.62
C VAL A 71 -12.31 -10.66 10.98
N ALA A 72 -11.84 -11.61 11.80
CA ALA A 72 -12.37 -11.78 13.16
C ALA A 72 -12.22 -10.50 14.00
N LEU A 73 -11.07 -9.84 13.93
CA LEU A 73 -10.82 -8.56 14.61
C LEU A 73 -11.73 -7.45 14.09
N CYS A 74 -11.97 -7.38 12.78
CA CYS A 74 -12.92 -6.42 12.21
C CYS A 74 -14.33 -6.64 12.77
N ARG A 75 -14.77 -7.90 12.90
CA ARG A 75 -16.06 -8.25 13.49
C ARG A 75 -16.14 -7.84 14.97
N GLU A 76 -15.10 -8.12 15.74
CA GLU A 76 -15.02 -7.70 17.14
C GLU A 76 -15.16 -6.18 17.29
N ILE A 77 -14.44 -5.41 16.48
CA ILE A 77 -14.53 -3.96 16.50
C ILE A 77 -15.90 -3.47 16.04
N GLY A 78 -16.41 -3.99 14.93
CA GLY A 78 -17.72 -3.61 14.39
C GLY A 78 -18.89 -3.90 15.36
N ASN A 79 -18.77 -4.95 16.16
CA ASN A 79 -19.76 -5.34 17.16
C ASN A 79 -19.49 -4.76 18.56
N SER A 80 -18.49 -3.89 18.72
CA SER A 80 -18.19 -3.24 19.98
C SER A 80 -19.36 -2.38 20.48
N ALA A 81 -19.43 -2.17 21.80
CA ALA A 81 -20.48 -1.35 22.40
C ALA A 81 -20.54 0.07 21.81
N ALA A 82 -19.39 0.64 21.47
CA ALA A 82 -19.28 1.98 20.89
C ALA A 82 -19.87 2.10 19.47
N LEU A 83 -19.87 1.02 18.69
CA LEU A 83 -20.34 1.01 17.31
C LEU A 83 -21.73 0.37 17.14
N ARG A 84 -22.24 -0.30 18.17
CA ARG A 84 -23.50 -1.08 18.09
C ARG A 84 -24.71 -0.26 17.60
N THR A 85 -24.79 1.00 17.95
CA THR A 85 -25.89 1.89 17.51
C THR A 85 -25.83 2.25 16.03
N PHE A 86 -24.64 2.12 15.41
CA PHE A 86 -24.41 2.44 14.00
C PHE A 86 -24.39 1.20 13.10
N VAL A 87 -24.40 0.01 13.67
CA VAL A 87 -24.29 -1.26 12.92
C VAL A 87 -25.59 -2.03 13.04
N LYS A 88 -26.31 -2.16 11.94
CA LYS A 88 -27.50 -2.99 11.86
C LYS A 88 -27.16 -4.46 11.65
N ARG A 89 -26.24 -4.74 10.75
CA ARG A 89 -25.77 -6.09 10.41
C ARG A 89 -24.46 -6.05 9.62
N GLU A 90 -23.74 -7.14 9.62
CA GLU A 90 -22.66 -7.38 8.66
C GLU A 90 -23.27 -7.64 7.27
N VAL A 91 -22.73 -6.98 6.25
CA VAL A 91 -23.14 -7.17 4.85
C VAL A 91 -22.20 -8.18 4.17
N MET A 92 -20.90 -8.04 4.41
CA MET A 92 -19.85 -8.83 3.80
C MET A 92 -18.72 -9.06 4.82
N PRO A 93 -18.17 -10.26 4.91
CA PRO A 93 -18.53 -11.49 4.20
C PRO A 93 -19.82 -12.18 4.66
N GLY A 94 -20.51 -11.68 5.69
CA GLY A 94 -21.68 -12.33 6.27
C GLY A 94 -21.31 -13.56 7.12
N ASP A 95 -22.28 -14.39 7.45
CA ASP A 95 -22.10 -15.54 8.34
C ASP A 95 -21.51 -16.75 7.57
N LEU A 96 -20.28 -16.56 7.02
CA LEU A 96 -19.57 -17.66 6.37
C LEU A 96 -18.86 -18.54 7.38
N LYS A 97 -18.93 -19.86 7.19
CA LYS A 97 -18.16 -20.86 7.93
C LYS A 97 -16.69 -20.84 7.50
N ARG A 98 -15.85 -21.48 8.30
CA ARG A 98 -14.39 -21.40 8.14
C ARG A 98 -13.92 -21.61 6.70
N THR A 99 -14.31 -22.68 6.03
CA THR A 99 -13.88 -22.98 4.66
C THR A 99 -14.44 -21.99 3.65
N GLU A 100 -15.68 -21.58 3.82
CA GLU A 100 -16.33 -20.58 2.96
C GLU A 100 -15.67 -19.20 3.14
N LEU A 101 -15.33 -18.85 4.38
CA LEU A 101 -14.61 -17.62 4.69
C LEU A 101 -13.20 -17.61 4.08
N GLU A 102 -12.47 -18.71 4.15
CA GLU A 102 -11.15 -18.83 3.53
C GLU A 102 -11.24 -18.68 2.00
N ASN A 103 -12.24 -19.30 1.36
CA ASN A 103 -12.50 -19.15 -0.08
C ASN A 103 -12.91 -17.71 -0.44
N PHE A 104 -13.78 -17.10 0.36
CA PHE A 104 -14.13 -15.70 0.18
C PHE A 104 -12.89 -14.81 0.26
N ILE A 105 -12.03 -14.97 1.27
CA ILE A 105 -10.81 -14.20 1.44
C ILE A 105 -9.89 -14.36 0.22
N ARG A 106 -9.71 -15.57 -0.30
CA ARG A 106 -8.87 -15.80 -1.49
C ARG A 106 -9.40 -15.07 -2.73
N ASN A 107 -10.71 -15.05 -2.91
CA ASN A 107 -11.35 -14.41 -4.06
C ASN A 107 -11.48 -12.88 -3.91
N ALA A 108 -11.59 -12.39 -2.68
CA ALA A 108 -11.75 -10.97 -2.38
C ALA A 108 -10.43 -10.23 -2.12
N ALA A 109 -9.33 -10.96 -1.93
CA ALA A 109 -8.04 -10.34 -1.66
C ALA A 109 -7.53 -9.54 -2.85
N VAL A 110 -7.19 -8.28 -2.59
CA VAL A 110 -6.63 -7.36 -3.58
C VAL A 110 -5.37 -6.71 -3.02
N THR A 111 -4.61 -6.09 -3.90
CA THR A 111 -3.47 -5.28 -3.49
C THR A 111 -3.90 -4.05 -2.70
N TYR A 112 -3.03 -3.58 -1.80
CA TYR A 112 -3.20 -2.31 -1.09
C TYR A 112 -2.34 -1.20 -1.69
N TRP A 113 -1.95 -1.35 -2.95
CA TRP A 113 -1.10 -0.41 -3.72
C TRP A 113 0.26 -0.12 -3.06
N HIS A 114 0.80 -1.08 -2.36
CA HIS A 114 2.09 -0.99 -1.67
C HIS A 114 3.12 -1.93 -2.29
N GLN A 115 3.11 -2.04 -3.63
CA GLN A 115 4.05 -2.85 -4.39
C GLN A 115 5.47 -2.39 -4.13
N THR A 116 6.31 -3.31 -3.69
CA THR A 116 7.71 -3.04 -3.32
C THR A 116 8.52 -4.34 -3.42
N CYS A 117 9.83 -4.26 -3.20
CA CYS A 117 10.71 -5.41 -3.02
C CYS A 117 11.08 -6.20 -4.28
N ILE A 118 10.72 -5.74 -5.48
CA ILE A 118 11.03 -6.44 -6.75
C ILE A 118 12.53 -6.41 -7.06
N ALA A 119 13.20 -5.30 -6.78
CA ALA A 119 14.63 -5.10 -7.02
C ALA A 119 15.40 -4.98 -5.69
N LYS A 120 15.13 -5.92 -4.77
CA LYS A 120 15.59 -5.80 -3.38
C LYS A 120 17.09 -5.54 -3.25
N MET A 121 17.46 -4.68 -2.31
CA MET A 121 18.83 -4.51 -1.91
C MET A 121 19.28 -5.66 -1.00
N GLY A 122 20.57 -5.97 -1.05
CA GLY A 122 21.17 -6.99 -0.20
C GLY A 122 22.46 -7.53 -0.77
N ARG A 123 22.90 -8.69 -0.25
CA ARG A 123 24.13 -9.37 -0.66
C ARG A 123 23.90 -10.85 -1.02
N ASP A 124 22.67 -11.30 -1.01
CA ASP A 124 22.34 -12.68 -1.41
C ASP A 124 22.12 -12.76 -2.93
N SER A 125 22.02 -13.98 -3.46
CA SER A 125 21.90 -14.25 -4.89
C SER A 125 20.65 -13.67 -5.55
N MET A 126 19.64 -13.28 -4.75
CA MET A 126 18.40 -12.64 -5.23
C MET A 126 18.44 -11.12 -5.10
N SER A 127 19.57 -10.56 -4.64
CA SER A 127 19.70 -9.11 -4.51
C SER A 127 20.01 -8.47 -5.85
N VAL A 128 19.32 -7.38 -6.17
CA VAL A 128 19.44 -6.65 -7.44
C VAL A 128 20.37 -5.44 -7.28
N VAL A 129 20.34 -4.78 -6.13
CA VAL A 129 21.18 -3.61 -5.85
C VAL A 129 21.96 -3.76 -4.55
N ASP A 130 23.11 -3.09 -4.51
CA ASP A 130 23.96 -2.99 -3.32
C ASP A 130 23.48 -1.87 -2.36
N GLY A 131 24.26 -1.66 -1.26
CA GLY A 131 23.97 -0.59 -0.28
C GLY A 131 24.15 0.84 -0.81
N ASN A 132 24.78 1.01 -1.97
CA ASN A 132 24.90 2.28 -2.70
C ASN A 132 23.90 2.39 -3.84
N LEU A 133 22.90 1.52 -3.87
CA LEU A 133 21.82 1.48 -4.85
C LEU A 133 22.26 1.09 -6.27
N LYS A 134 23.50 0.62 -6.44
CA LYS A 134 24.04 0.21 -7.74
C LYS A 134 23.52 -1.17 -8.11
N VAL A 135 23.10 -1.33 -9.35
CA VAL A 135 22.65 -2.62 -9.88
C VAL A 135 23.84 -3.55 -10.07
N TYR A 136 23.74 -4.76 -9.53
CA TYR A 136 24.80 -5.76 -9.71
C TYR A 136 24.97 -6.15 -11.18
N GLY A 137 26.21 -6.20 -11.64
CA GLY A 137 26.55 -6.61 -13.01
C GLY A 137 26.30 -5.57 -14.09
N ILE A 138 25.79 -4.37 -13.76
CA ILE A 138 25.57 -3.28 -14.71
C ILE A 138 26.22 -2.00 -14.18
N GLU A 139 27.12 -1.44 -14.96
CA GLU A 139 27.79 -0.18 -14.59
C GLU A 139 26.87 1.02 -14.80
N LYS A 140 27.05 2.06 -13.97
CA LYS A 140 26.39 3.36 -14.08
C LYS A 140 24.86 3.31 -13.97
N LEU A 141 24.28 2.22 -13.46
CA LEU A 141 22.86 2.07 -13.22
C LEU A 141 22.56 1.95 -11.74
N ARG A 142 21.53 2.67 -11.29
CA ARG A 142 20.97 2.59 -9.93
C ARG A 142 19.46 2.45 -9.96
N ILE A 143 18.93 1.89 -8.89
CA ILE A 143 17.49 1.88 -8.60
C ILE A 143 17.30 2.55 -7.25
N ALA A 144 16.40 3.54 -7.18
CA ALA A 144 16.18 4.38 -5.99
C ALA A 144 14.69 4.62 -5.72
N ASP A 145 13.94 3.56 -5.63
CA ASP A 145 12.50 3.59 -5.33
C ASP A 145 12.11 2.47 -4.36
N GLY A 146 10.80 2.29 -4.11
CA GLY A 146 10.30 1.27 -3.20
C GLY A 146 10.64 -0.16 -3.58
N SER A 147 11.05 -0.44 -4.81
CA SER A 147 11.39 -1.77 -5.28
C SER A 147 12.66 -2.34 -4.61
N ILE A 148 13.56 -1.46 -4.16
CA ILE A 148 14.81 -1.88 -3.51
C ILE A 148 14.64 -2.39 -2.08
N LYS A 149 13.48 -2.19 -1.47
CA LYS A 149 13.26 -2.65 -0.08
C LYS A 149 13.40 -4.17 0.01
N PRO A 150 14.12 -4.71 1.02
CA PRO A 150 14.29 -6.15 1.16
C PRO A 150 13.01 -6.85 1.63
N ARG A 151 12.07 -6.09 2.21
CA ARG A 151 10.74 -6.55 2.63
C ARG A 151 9.76 -5.39 2.72
N VAL A 152 8.47 -5.69 2.67
CA VAL A 152 7.42 -4.70 2.92
C VAL A 152 7.50 -4.20 4.37
N THR A 153 7.38 -2.89 4.57
CA THR A 153 7.37 -2.26 5.90
C THR A 153 6.04 -2.48 6.62
N THR A 154 6.03 -2.28 7.94
CA THR A 154 4.83 -2.44 8.78
C THR A 154 3.87 -1.25 8.75
N GLY A 155 4.11 -0.29 7.89
CA GLY A 155 3.28 0.91 7.72
C GLY A 155 3.16 1.27 6.25
N LYS A 156 2.73 2.49 6.00
CA LYS A 156 2.65 3.05 4.64
C LYS A 156 4.03 3.04 3.97
N THR A 157 4.04 2.79 2.67
CA THR A 157 5.31 2.68 1.91
C THR A 157 5.86 4.02 1.44
N MET A 158 5.09 5.11 1.51
CA MET A 158 5.53 6.43 1.02
C MET A 158 6.73 6.97 1.80
N ALA A 159 6.67 7.03 3.13
CA ALA A 159 7.77 7.57 3.92
C ALA A 159 9.10 6.84 3.67
N PRO A 160 9.16 5.48 3.65
CA PRO A 160 10.35 4.79 3.21
C PRO A 160 10.82 5.13 1.78
N CYS A 161 9.90 5.38 0.85
CA CYS A 161 10.29 5.79 -0.52
C CYS A 161 10.93 7.18 -0.53
N VAL A 162 10.42 8.13 0.26
CA VAL A 162 11.05 9.45 0.43
C VAL A 162 12.46 9.30 1.01
N ILE A 163 12.63 8.50 2.06
CA ILE A 163 13.95 8.22 2.66
C ILE A 163 14.93 7.63 1.63
N ILE A 164 14.45 6.72 0.80
CA ILE A 164 15.27 6.13 -0.28
C ILE A 164 15.70 7.22 -1.27
N GLY A 165 14.78 8.12 -1.67
CA GLY A 165 15.09 9.22 -2.58
C GLY A 165 16.13 10.20 -2.01
N GLU A 166 15.94 10.62 -0.75
CA GLU A 166 16.90 11.49 -0.04
C GLU A 166 18.28 10.83 0.07
N ARG A 167 18.31 9.54 0.43
CA ARG A 167 19.57 8.80 0.52
C ARG A 167 20.25 8.64 -0.83
N ALA A 168 19.49 8.41 -1.90
CA ALA A 168 20.01 8.34 -3.25
C ALA A 168 20.65 9.68 -3.67
N ALA A 169 19.99 10.79 -3.39
CA ALA A 169 20.51 12.12 -3.66
C ALA A 169 21.82 12.38 -2.90
N GLU A 170 21.89 11.98 -1.63
CA GLU A 170 23.11 12.12 -0.82
C GLU A 170 24.29 11.30 -1.38
N VAL A 171 24.03 10.04 -1.75
CA VAL A 171 25.04 9.15 -2.36
C VAL A 171 25.56 9.74 -3.67
N LEU A 172 24.66 10.16 -4.56
CA LEU A 172 25.02 10.78 -5.84
C LEU A 172 25.83 12.06 -5.66
N ARG A 173 25.37 12.93 -4.78
CA ARG A 173 26.06 14.19 -4.47
C ARG A 173 27.47 13.94 -3.98
N THR A 174 27.67 12.99 -3.09
CA THR A 174 28.97 12.66 -2.52
C THR A 174 29.89 12.04 -3.58
N GLU A 175 29.39 11.08 -4.35
CA GLU A 175 30.17 10.37 -5.37
C GLU A 175 30.60 11.30 -6.50
N HIS A 176 29.72 12.20 -6.94
CA HIS A 176 30.00 13.14 -8.04
C HIS A 176 30.49 14.50 -7.58
N LYS A 177 30.75 14.71 -6.27
CA LYS A 177 31.22 15.97 -5.69
C LYS A 177 30.34 17.18 -6.08
N LEU A 178 29.01 16.94 -6.17
CA LEU A 178 28.08 17.99 -6.53
C LEU A 178 27.94 18.99 -5.39
N GLN A 179 28.06 20.28 -5.71
CA GLN A 179 27.84 21.34 -4.73
C GLN A 179 26.35 21.44 -4.37
N THR A 180 26.06 21.64 -3.10
CA THR A 180 24.73 22.08 -2.70
C THR A 180 24.54 23.51 -3.22
N SER A 181 23.54 23.74 -4.07
CA SER A 181 23.11 25.10 -4.30
C SER A 181 22.59 25.64 -2.97
N SER A 182 23.37 26.49 -2.32
CA SER A 182 22.95 27.25 -1.15
C SER A 182 22.06 28.42 -1.62
N SER A 183 21.03 28.14 -2.37
CA SER A 183 19.93 29.09 -2.47
C SER A 183 19.16 28.97 -1.16
N PRO A 184 19.17 30.01 -0.30
CA PRO A 184 18.27 30.03 0.82
C PRO A 184 16.87 29.88 0.22
N ILE A 185 16.08 28.95 0.76
CA ILE A 185 14.64 28.96 0.56
C ILE A 185 14.20 30.30 1.13
N THR A 186 14.13 31.31 0.28
CA THR A 186 13.43 32.55 0.61
C THR A 186 12.04 32.11 0.93
N ASN A 187 11.67 32.16 2.20
CA ASN A 187 10.30 32.05 2.64
C ASN A 187 9.48 33.02 1.78
N ALA A 188 8.92 32.50 0.68
CA ALA A 188 7.89 33.21 -0.05
C ALA A 188 6.79 33.44 0.99
N ASN A 189 6.58 34.70 1.28
CA ASN A 189 5.67 35.25 2.25
C ASN A 189 4.40 34.42 2.28
N HIS A 190 4.06 33.89 3.45
CA HIS A 190 2.70 33.52 3.80
C HIS A 190 1.87 34.81 3.79
N GLU A 191 1.58 35.33 2.62
CA GLU A 191 0.48 36.27 2.47
C GLU A 191 -0.80 35.42 2.69
N GLY A 192 -1.44 35.73 3.81
CA GLY A 192 -2.58 34.98 4.31
C GLY A 192 -3.71 34.86 3.29
N PHE A 193 -4.27 33.69 3.19
CA PHE A 193 -5.57 33.48 2.58
C PHE A 193 -6.57 34.44 3.27
N PRO A 194 -7.30 35.27 2.53
CA PRO A 194 -8.34 36.10 3.14
C PRO A 194 -9.41 35.21 3.77
N HIS A 195 -9.57 35.32 5.08
CA HIS A 195 -10.72 34.75 5.76
C HIS A 195 -11.98 35.43 5.21
N GLU A 196 -12.72 34.74 4.35
CA GLU A 196 -14.10 35.13 4.07
C GLU A 196 -14.91 35.05 5.37
N ARG A 197 -15.23 36.23 5.90
CA ARG A 197 -16.15 36.37 7.01
C ARG A 197 -17.55 35.90 6.57
N GLY A 198 -18.11 35.02 7.38
CA GLY A 198 -19.41 34.42 7.18
C GLY A 198 -20.50 35.43 6.82
N ARG A 199 -21.27 35.09 5.82
CA ARG A 199 -22.57 35.74 5.60
C ARG A 199 -23.55 35.23 6.65
N ASN A 200 -23.98 36.15 7.51
CA ASN A 200 -25.14 35.96 8.36
C ASN A 200 -26.38 35.68 7.49
N LEU A 201 -26.91 34.50 7.62
CA LEU A 201 -28.30 34.23 7.19
C LEU A 201 -29.23 34.55 8.36
N THR A 202 -29.64 35.81 8.44
CA THR A 202 -30.85 36.19 9.14
C THR A 202 -31.73 36.92 8.14
N GLY A 203 -32.96 36.48 7.96
CA GLY A 203 -33.98 37.27 7.29
C GLY A 203 -35.00 36.47 6.49
N ASP A 204 -36.13 36.29 7.15
CA ASP A 204 -37.51 36.07 6.69
C ASP A 204 -37.85 34.72 6.07
#